data_188cce076101e2944be82afa73a42b41
#
_entry.id   188cce076101e2944be82afa73a42b41
#
_cell.length_a   1.000
_cell.length_b   1.000
_cell.length_c   1.000
_cell.angle_alpha   90.00
_cell.angle_beta   90.00
_cell.angle_gamma   90.00
#
_symmetry.space_group_name_H-M   'P 1'
#
loop_
_entity.id
_entity.type
_entity.pdbx_description
1 polymer ?
#
loop_
_entity_poly.entity_id
_entity_poly.type
_entity_poly.pdbx_seq_one_letter_code
_entity_poly.pdbx_strand_id
1 'polypeptide(L)'
;MTDIKTALAGLSETAAIQYLTEQFPGAVAFSTSFGQEDQVLADMIWRNKLPVRVFTLDTGRLFQETYELMDLTRARYKQPFETYFPETAAMEKLVAEKGFNSFYDSVENRKECCFIRKRQAHRMAPGRRMEPGQPRPAFRRRQREV
;
A
#
# COMPACT_ATOMS: atom_id res chain seq x y z
N MET A 1 -27.42 12.94 3.80
CA MET A 1 -26.01 12.60 3.56
C MET A 1 -25.62 13.22 2.23
N THR A 2 -24.77 14.24 2.26
CA THR A 2 -24.25 14.84 1.02
C THR A 2 -23.45 13.78 0.28
N ASP A 3 -23.72 13.60 -1.00
CA ASP A 3 -22.94 12.67 -1.83
C ASP A 3 -21.48 13.13 -1.85
N ILE A 4 -20.56 12.24 -1.49
CA ILE A 4 -19.12 12.53 -1.43
C ILE A 4 -18.62 13.09 -2.78
N LYS A 5 -19.14 12.59 -3.90
CA LYS A 5 -18.79 13.10 -5.23
C LYS A 5 -19.12 14.58 -5.37
N THR A 6 -20.29 14.99 -4.91
CA THR A 6 -20.73 16.39 -4.95
C THR A 6 -19.88 17.26 -4.02
N ALA A 7 -19.52 16.75 -2.84
CA ALA A 7 -18.67 17.47 -1.89
C ALA A 7 -17.23 17.64 -2.39
N LEU A 8 -16.71 16.72 -3.19
CA LEU A 8 -15.37 16.80 -3.78
C LEU A 8 -15.32 17.61 -5.07
N ALA A 9 -16.47 17.88 -5.69
CA ALA A 9 -16.54 18.61 -6.95
C ALA A 9 -15.98 20.03 -6.79
N GLY A 10 -14.99 20.38 -7.60
CA GLY A 10 -14.36 21.70 -7.60
C GLY A 10 -13.30 21.94 -6.52
N LEU A 11 -13.01 20.95 -5.68
CA LEU A 11 -11.87 21.04 -4.76
C LEU A 11 -10.55 20.74 -5.49
N SER A 12 -9.45 21.36 -5.04
CA SER A 12 -8.12 20.92 -5.43
C SER A 12 -7.83 19.54 -4.81
N GLU A 13 -6.86 18.81 -5.37
CA GLU A 13 -6.50 17.47 -4.90
C GLU A 13 -6.15 17.46 -3.41
N THR A 14 -5.37 18.43 -2.96
CA THR A 14 -5.00 18.55 -1.54
C THR A 14 -6.23 18.82 -0.67
N ALA A 15 -7.13 19.73 -1.09
CA ALA A 15 -8.36 20.01 -0.36
C ALA A 15 -9.30 18.81 -0.34
N ALA A 16 -9.36 18.03 -1.41
CA ALA A 16 -10.13 16.80 -1.48
C ALA A 16 -9.60 15.74 -0.49
N ILE A 17 -8.28 15.54 -0.42
CA ILE A 17 -7.67 14.62 0.54
C ILE A 17 -7.93 15.10 1.98
N GLN A 18 -7.77 16.40 2.24
CA GLN A 18 -8.05 16.97 3.55
C GLN A 18 -9.51 16.74 3.96
N TYR A 19 -10.46 17.06 3.08
CA TYR A 19 -11.88 16.80 3.32
C TYR A 19 -12.14 15.32 3.69
N LEU A 20 -11.54 14.38 2.94
CA LEU A 20 -11.68 12.95 3.23
C LEU A 20 -11.13 12.58 4.61
N THR A 21 -9.97 13.14 5.01
CA THR A 21 -9.40 12.86 6.32
C THR A 21 -10.22 13.44 7.48
N GLU A 22 -10.92 14.54 7.25
CA GLU A 22 -11.85 15.13 8.21
C GLU A 22 -13.15 14.33 8.33
N GLN A 23 -13.69 13.84 7.20
CA GLN A 23 -14.91 13.02 7.20
C GLN A 23 -14.67 11.59 7.74
N PHE A 24 -13.47 11.06 7.57
CA PHE A 24 -13.10 9.69 7.94
C PHE A 24 -11.81 9.64 8.77
N PRO A 25 -11.81 10.18 10.00
CA PRO A 25 -10.62 10.27 10.83
C PRO A 25 -9.97 8.91 11.06
N GLY A 26 -8.68 8.78 10.72
CA GLY A 26 -7.91 7.55 10.90
C GLY A 26 -8.27 6.40 9.95
N ALA A 27 -9.23 6.58 9.04
CA ALA A 27 -9.68 5.55 8.10
C ALA A 27 -9.16 5.75 6.67
N VAL A 28 -8.51 6.90 6.39
CA VAL A 28 -7.98 7.17 5.06
C VAL A 28 -6.58 6.58 4.92
N ALA A 29 -6.41 5.79 3.86
CA ALA A 29 -5.12 5.20 3.52
C ALA A 29 -4.84 5.38 2.02
N PHE A 30 -3.59 5.58 1.67
CA PHE A 30 -3.10 5.70 0.31
C PHE A 30 -2.16 4.52 -0.02
N SER A 31 -2.51 3.77 -1.07
CA SER A 31 -1.66 2.71 -1.61
C SER A 31 -0.83 3.26 -2.75
N THR A 32 0.49 3.28 -2.59
CA THR A 32 1.42 3.75 -3.63
C THR A 32 2.10 2.58 -4.34
N SER A 33 2.19 2.68 -5.66
CA SER A 33 3.05 1.83 -6.51
C SER A 33 4.40 2.47 -6.79
N PHE A 34 4.65 3.68 -6.27
CA PHE A 34 5.79 4.54 -6.59
C PHE A 34 5.82 5.02 -8.06
N GLY A 35 4.69 4.98 -8.77
CA GLY A 35 4.52 5.63 -10.06
C GLY A 35 4.57 7.16 -9.94
N GLN A 36 4.64 7.85 -11.08
CA GLN A 36 4.77 9.31 -11.10
C GLN A 36 3.59 10.00 -10.41
N GLU A 37 2.37 9.59 -10.70
CA GLU A 37 1.15 10.13 -10.11
C GLU A 37 1.10 9.86 -8.60
N ASP A 38 1.51 8.68 -8.19
CA ASP A 38 1.57 8.31 -6.77
C ASP A 38 2.58 9.17 -6.01
N GLN A 39 3.71 9.53 -6.62
CA GLN A 39 4.70 10.41 -6.02
C GLN A 39 4.16 11.83 -5.81
N VAL A 40 3.35 12.33 -6.73
CA VAL A 40 2.68 13.63 -6.57
C VAL A 40 1.70 13.60 -5.40
N LEU A 41 0.88 12.56 -5.31
CA LEU A 41 -0.06 12.38 -4.20
C LEU A 41 0.66 12.21 -2.86
N ALA A 42 1.73 11.42 -2.82
CA ALA A 42 2.55 11.24 -1.63
C ALA A 42 3.19 12.56 -1.17
N ASP A 43 3.71 13.38 -2.11
CA ASP A 43 4.24 14.71 -1.81
C ASP A 43 3.17 15.62 -1.21
N MET A 44 1.96 15.65 -1.77
CA MET A 44 0.84 16.42 -1.24
C MET A 44 0.48 15.99 0.18
N ILE A 45 0.42 14.69 0.44
CA ILE A 45 0.09 14.12 1.76
C ILE A 45 1.15 14.54 2.79
N TRP A 46 2.43 14.31 2.49
CA TRP A 46 3.49 14.52 3.48
C TRP A 46 3.87 15.99 3.66
N ARG A 47 3.88 16.78 2.58
CA ARG A 47 4.17 18.21 2.65
C ARG A 47 3.12 18.97 3.44
N ASN A 48 1.84 18.60 3.29
CA ASN A 48 0.74 19.20 4.01
C ASN A 48 0.43 18.50 5.35
N LYS A 49 1.22 17.48 5.74
CA LYS A 49 1.05 16.73 6.98
C LYS A 49 -0.35 16.15 7.16
N LEU A 50 -0.96 15.73 6.06
CA LEU A 50 -2.31 15.16 6.09
C LEU A 50 -2.28 13.80 6.80
N PRO A 51 -3.26 13.51 7.67
CA PRO A 51 -3.29 12.28 8.46
C PRO A 51 -3.73 11.05 7.63
N VAL A 52 -3.00 10.78 6.55
CA VAL A 52 -3.21 9.66 5.64
C VAL A 52 -2.14 8.60 5.89
N ARG A 53 -2.55 7.35 6.07
CA ARG A 53 -1.61 6.23 6.13
C ARG A 53 -1.14 5.90 4.72
N VAL A 54 0.16 5.94 4.49
CA VAL A 54 0.74 5.60 3.19
C VAL A 54 1.33 4.20 3.27
N PHE A 55 1.01 3.35 2.30
CA PHE A 55 1.55 2.00 2.24
C PHE A 55 1.83 1.56 0.80
N THR A 56 2.71 0.57 0.67
CA THR A 56 3.01 -0.09 -0.59
C THR A 56 2.98 -1.61 -0.45
N LEU A 57 2.85 -2.29 -1.58
CA LEU A 57 2.93 -3.74 -1.66
C LEU A 57 4.25 -4.11 -2.34
N ASP A 58 5.16 -4.75 -1.61
CA ASP A 58 6.30 -5.39 -2.23
C ASP A 58 5.91 -6.81 -2.64
N THR A 59 5.83 -7.02 -3.94
CA THR A 59 5.47 -8.32 -4.51
C THR A 59 6.63 -9.32 -4.52
N GLY A 60 7.83 -8.90 -4.09
CA GLY A 60 9.08 -9.63 -4.22
C GLY A 60 9.60 -9.71 -5.67
N ARG A 61 9.02 -8.88 -6.57
CA ARG A 61 9.41 -8.78 -8.00
C ARG A 61 9.29 -7.35 -8.52
N LEU A 62 9.66 -6.40 -7.70
CA LEU A 62 9.79 -5.01 -8.12
C LEU A 62 11.15 -4.82 -8.83
N PHE A 63 11.22 -3.81 -9.68
CA PHE A 63 12.48 -3.41 -10.30
C PHE A 63 13.41 -2.78 -9.26
N GLN A 64 14.71 -2.89 -9.48
CA GLN A 64 15.72 -2.30 -8.59
C GLN A 64 15.51 -0.78 -8.43
N GLU A 65 15.17 -0.10 -9.53
CA GLU A 65 14.88 1.34 -9.55
C GLU A 65 13.70 1.72 -8.63
N THR A 66 12.74 0.81 -8.47
CA THR A 66 11.62 1.03 -7.54
C THR A 66 12.10 1.01 -6.08
N TYR A 67 12.98 0.07 -5.72
CA TYR A 67 13.57 0.03 -4.38
C TYR A 67 14.43 1.26 -4.10
N GLU A 68 15.22 1.70 -5.06
CA GLU A 68 16.03 2.92 -4.96
C GLU A 68 15.12 4.15 -4.75
N LEU A 69 14.02 4.23 -5.50
CA LEU A 69 13.04 5.30 -5.33
C LEU A 69 12.36 5.26 -3.96
N MET A 70 12.07 4.07 -3.42
CA MET A 70 11.55 3.90 -2.06
C MET A 70 12.51 4.48 -1.02
N ASP A 71 13.80 4.17 -1.14
CA ASP A 71 14.83 4.68 -0.23
C ASP A 71 15.02 6.20 -0.37
N LEU A 72 15.05 6.73 -1.59
CA LEU A 72 15.10 8.16 -1.85
C LEU A 72 13.88 8.89 -1.28
N THR A 73 12.70 8.32 -1.44
CA THR A 73 11.45 8.88 -0.90
C THR A 73 11.50 8.92 0.63
N ARG A 74 11.95 7.83 1.26
CA ARG A 74 12.12 7.76 2.70
C ARG A 74 13.13 8.79 3.22
N ALA A 75 14.26 8.94 2.54
CA ALA A 75 15.29 9.91 2.90
C ALA A 75 14.81 11.36 2.76
N ARG A 76 14.06 11.66 1.69
CA ARG A 76 13.55 13.00 1.39
C ARG A 76 12.51 13.48 2.38
N TYR A 77 11.47 12.66 2.62
CA TYR A 77 10.33 13.09 3.44
C TYR A 77 10.49 12.75 4.91
N LYS A 78 11.41 11.86 5.27
CA LYS A 78 11.62 11.36 6.65
C LYS A 78 10.32 10.87 7.30
N GLN A 79 9.36 10.46 6.45
CA GLN A 79 8.07 9.94 6.87
C GLN A 79 8.03 8.43 6.62
N PRO A 80 7.47 7.65 7.55
CA PRO A 80 7.31 6.23 7.33
C PRO A 80 6.19 5.96 6.33
N PHE A 81 6.42 5.02 5.42
CA PHE A 81 5.35 4.30 4.74
C PHE A 81 5.44 2.82 5.12
N GLU A 82 4.28 2.17 5.16
CA GLU A 82 4.20 0.77 5.52
C GLU A 82 4.47 -0.07 4.26
N THR A 83 5.22 -1.17 4.41
CA THR A 83 5.44 -2.11 3.30
C THR A 83 4.84 -3.45 3.66
N TYR A 84 3.99 -3.98 2.82
CA TYR A 84 3.35 -5.28 2.97
C TYR A 84 3.90 -6.26 1.94
N PHE A 85 4.23 -7.45 2.42
CA PHE A 85 4.78 -8.54 1.62
C PHE A 85 3.74 -9.65 1.45
N PRO A 86 3.87 -10.49 0.41
CA PRO A 86 3.06 -11.70 0.29
C PRO A 86 3.30 -12.63 1.47
N GLU A 87 2.32 -13.47 1.76
CA GLU A 87 2.47 -14.51 2.77
C GLU A 87 3.55 -15.52 2.33
N THR A 88 4.54 -15.74 3.20
CA THR A 88 5.71 -16.57 2.89
C THR A 88 5.31 -17.99 2.51
N ALA A 89 4.44 -18.65 3.27
CA ALA A 89 4.00 -20.02 3.01
C ALA A 89 3.31 -20.18 1.64
N ALA A 90 2.47 -19.20 1.25
CA ALA A 90 1.82 -19.20 -0.05
C ALA A 90 2.83 -19.01 -1.20
N MET A 91 3.85 -18.18 -0.98
CA MET A 91 4.93 -17.98 -1.95
C MET A 91 5.82 -19.22 -2.10
N GLU A 92 6.22 -19.82 -1.00
CA GLU A 92 7.03 -21.05 -0.99
C GLU A 92 6.29 -22.18 -1.74
N LYS A 93 4.99 -22.36 -1.47
CA LYS A 93 4.17 -23.34 -2.17
C LYS A 93 4.11 -23.07 -3.67
N LEU A 94 3.82 -21.83 -4.08
CA LEU A 94 3.76 -21.47 -5.50
C LEU A 94 5.08 -21.78 -6.21
N VAL A 95 6.20 -21.42 -5.59
CA VAL A 95 7.53 -21.63 -6.18
C VAL A 95 7.89 -23.10 -6.25
N ALA A 96 7.59 -23.87 -5.19
CA ALA A 96 7.86 -25.32 -5.16
C ALA A 96 7.05 -26.09 -6.22
N GLU A 97 5.78 -25.72 -6.42
CA GLU A 97 4.89 -26.42 -7.35
C GLU A 97 5.08 -25.99 -8.81
N LYS A 98 5.36 -24.71 -9.06
CA LYS A 98 5.30 -24.12 -10.41
C LYS A 98 6.55 -23.36 -10.84
N GLY A 99 7.51 -23.16 -9.93
CA GLY A 99 8.72 -22.41 -10.18
C GLY A 99 8.54 -20.89 -10.12
N PHE A 100 9.65 -20.16 -10.25
CA PHE A 100 9.69 -18.70 -10.07
C PHE A 100 9.00 -17.92 -11.19
N ASN A 101 8.94 -18.47 -12.40
CA ASN A 101 8.52 -17.77 -13.61
C ASN A 101 7.22 -18.31 -14.21
N SER A 102 6.49 -19.13 -13.47
CA SER A 102 5.25 -19.78 -13.93
C SER A 102 4.18 -18.83 -14.49
N PHE A 103 4.22 -17.57 -14.11
CA PHE A 103 3.29 -16.55 -14.63
C PHE A 103 3.51 -16.19 -16.11
N TYR A 104 4.60 -16.65 -16.73
CA TYR A 104 4.82 -16.55 -18.17
C TYR A 104 4.15 -17.72 -18.95
N ASP A 105 3.91 -18.85 -18.28
CA ASP A 105 3.51 -20.10 -18.95
C ASP A 105 2.03 -20.07 -19.35
N SER A 106 1.16 -19.43 -18.55
CA SER A 106 -0.26 -19.32 -18.83
C SER A 106 -0.93 -18.11 -18.17
N VAL A 107 -2.13 -17.79 -18.66
CA VAL A 107 -2.98 -16.74 -18.07
C VAL A 107 -3.43 -17.15 -16.66
N GLU A 108 -3.74 -18.41 -16.45
CA GLU A 108 -4.15 -18.98 -15.15
C GLU A 108 -3.04 -18.83 -14.12
N ASN A 109 -1.82 -19.23 -14.48
CA ASN A 109 -0.65 -19.07 -13.60
C ASN A 109 -0.34 -17.59 -13.29
N ARG A 110 -0.55 -16.69 -14.27
CA ARG A 110 -0.42 -15.24 -14.05
C ARG A 110 -1.44 -14.72 -13.05
N LYS A 111 -2.71 -15.14 -13.19
CA LYS A 111 -3.78 -14.75 -12.25
C LYS A 111 -3.49 -15.25 -10.84
N GLU A 112 -3.05 -16.50 -10.70
CA GLU A 112 -2.69 -17.09 -9.42
C GLU A 112 -1.50 -16.37 -8.77
N CYS A 113 -0.42 -16.14 -9.51
CA CYS A 113 0.74 -15.38 -9.05
C CYS A 113 0.35 -13.97 -8.58
N CYS A 114 -0.48 -13.26 -9.37
CA CYS A 114 -0.98 -11.95 -8.99
C CYS A 114 -1.89 -12.00 -7.76
N PHE A 115 -2.69 -13.05 -7.61
CA PHE A 115 -3.54 -13.23 -6.45
C PHE A 115 -2.71 -13.37 -5.17
N ILE A 116 -1.72 -14.25 -5.18
CA ILE A 116 -0.85 -14.50 -4.03
C ILE A 116 -0.01 -13.26 -3.71
N ARG A 117 0.66 -12.68 -4.71
CA ARG A 117 1.60 -11.58 -4.50
C ARG A 117 0.95 -10.24 -4.17
N LYS A 118 -0.24 -9.98 -4.70
CA LYS A 118 -0.90 -8.67 -4.54
C LYS A 118 -2.15 -8.74 -3.67
N ARG A 119 -3.10 -9.62 -3.98
CA ARG A 119 -4.39 -9.60 -3.30
C ARG A 119 -4.32 -10.08 -1.85
N GLN A 120 -3.50 -11.07 -1.56
CA GLN A 120 -3.31 -11.52 -0.17
C GLN A 120 -2.56 -10.44 0.63
N ALA A 121 -1.49 -9.87 0.12
CA ALA A 121 -0.77 -8.78 0.76
C ALA A 121 -1.68 -7.56 1.00
N HIS A 122 -2.53 -7.20 0.02
CA HIS A 122 -3.49 -6.11 0.15
C HIS A 122 -4.58 -6.37 1.23
N ARG A 123 -4.91 -7.63 1.51
CA ARG A 123 -5.86 -7.97 2.61
C ARG A 123 -5.29 -7.65 3.98
N MET A 124 -3.98 -7.63 4.13
CA MET A 124 -3.28 -7.29 5.37
C MET A 124 -3.11 -5.78 5.54
N ALA A 125 -3.28 -5.01 4.46
CA ALA A 125 -3.17 -3.56 4.48
C ALA A 125 -4.36 -2.91 5.22
N PRO A 126 -4.13 -1.80 5.95
CA PRO A 126 -5.18 -1.12 6.69
C PRO A 126 -6.25 -0.52 5.77
N GLY A 127 -7.51 -0.52 6.23
CA GLY A 127 -8.65 0.07 5.53
C GLY A 127 -9.66 -0.95 4.98
N ARG A 128 -9.38 -2.25 5.00
CA ARG A 128 -10.42 -3.25 4.80
C ARG A 128 -11.13 -3.52 6.12
N ARG A 129 -12.47 -3.58 6.09
CA ARG A 129 -13.28 -4.11 7.20
C ARG A 129 -12.73 -5.49 7.53
N MET A 130 -12.06 -5.60 8.67
CA MET A 130 -11.70 -6.91 9.20
C MET A 130 -13.00 -7.59 9.59
N GLU A 131 -13.14 -8.86 9.24
CA GLU A 131 -14.20 -9.71 9.79
C GLU A 131 -14.13 -9.69 11.33
N PRO A 132 -15.26 -9.65 12.05
CA PRO A 132 -15.26 -9.67 13.50
C PRO A 132 -14.50 -10.92 13.99
N GLY A 133 -13.41 -10.72 14.75
CA GLY A 133 -12.64 -11.80 15.36
C GLY A 133 -11.21 -12.01 14.83
N GLN A 134 -10.77 -11.30 13.80
CA GLN A 134 -9.37 -11.38 13.36
C GLN A 134 -8.49 -10.41 14.18
N PRO A 135 -7.39 -10.89 14.81
CA PRO A 135 -6.46 -10.03 15.52
C PRO A 135 -5.76 -9.07 14.55
N ARG A 136 -5.72 -7.80 14.91
CA ARG A 136 -4.92 -6.79 14.19
C ARG A 136 -3.45 -7.21 14.26
N PRO A 137 -2.72 -7.23 13.14
CA PRO A 137 -1.27 -7.38 13.20
C PRO A 137 -0.70 -6.25 14.06
N ALA A 138 -0.07 -6.61 15.17
CA ALA A 138 0.52 -5.66 16.08
C ALA A 138 1.67 -4.94 15.35
N PHE A 139 1.55 -3.63 15.18
CA PHE A 139 2.64 -2.79 14.72
C PHE A 139 3.71 -2.78 15.83
N ARG A 140 4.73 -3.63 15.71
CA ARG A 140 5.92 -3.54 16.57
C ARG A 140 6.72 -2.30 16.16
N ARG A 141 6.55 -1.22 16.90
CA ARG A 141 7.58 -0.17 16.96
C ARG A 141 8.86 -0.84 17.47
N ARG A 142 9.84 -1.04 16.59
CA ARG A 142 11.20 -1.25 17.05
C ARG A 142 11.63 0.06 17.71
N GLN A 143 11.67 0.07 19.04
CA GLN A 143 12.45 1.05 19.77
C GLN A 143 13.90 0.85 19.30
N ARG A 144 14.48 1.87 18.71
CA ARG A 144 15.93 1.94 18.56
C ARG A 144 16.45 2.21 19.95
N GLU A 145 17.04 1.22 20.54
CA GLU A 145 18.03 1.45 21.59
C GLU A 145 19.28 2.03 20.90
N VAL A 146 19.72 3.14 21.44
CA VAL A 146 20.94 3.88 21.04
C VAL A 146 22.16 3.11 21.48
#